data_67fcd2ba2003fe873657efaaba127c31
#
_entry.id   67fcd2ba2003fe873657efaaba127c31
#
_cell.length_a   1.000
_cell.length_b   1.000
_cell.length_c   1.000
_cell.angle_alpha   90.00
_cell.angle_beta   90.00
_cell.angle_gamma   90.00
#
_symmetry.space_group_name_H-M   'P 1'
#
loop_
_entity.id
_entity.type
_entity.pdbx_description
1 polymer ?
#
loop_
_entity_poly.entity_id
_entity_poly.type
_entity_poly.pdbx_seq_one_letter_code
_entity_poly.pdbx_strand_id
1 'polypeptide(L)'
;MFYNLAIILYDIAVHLVAPFSRKPRKMMKGHWVVYELLRQQLEKDARYIWFHAASLGEFEQGRPLIEKIRAKYPDYRILLTFFSPSGYEVRKNYRGADIVCYLPFDKPRNVRKFLDLVNPCMAFFIKYEFWKNYLDELHKRRIPVYSVSSIFRRGQIFFKWYGGTYRNVLRNFDHIFVQNERSKRYLAKIGINRVTVVGDTRFDRVLQIREEAKDLPLVELFKNNTMTFVAGSSWQPDEDLFIEYFNQHPEVKLIIAPHVIDENHLVEIIRKLKRPYVRYTRADEKNVRKADCLIIDCFGLLSSIYRYGAVSYTHLRAHETGAYL
;
A
#
# COMPACT_ATOMS: atom_id res chain seq x y z
N MET A 1 -15.53 -18.36 20.30
CA MET A 1 -16.87 -17.76 20.41
C MET A 1 -16.81 -16.23 20.24
N PHE A 2 -16.09 -15.48 21.09
CA PHE A 2 -16.02 -14.01 21.06
C PHE A 2 -15.55 -13.40 19.72
N TYR A 3 -14.55 -13.98 19.07
CA TYR A 3 -14.06 -13.51 17.78
C TYR A 3 -15.18 -13.51 16.71
N ASN A 4 -15.89 -14.62 16.56
CA ASN A 4 -16.96 -14.74 15.57
C ASN A 4 -18.12 -13.77 15.85
N LEU A 5 -18.44 -13.54 17.13
CA LEU A 5 -19.42 -12.53 17.51
C LEU A 5 -18.96 -11.14 17.11
N ALA A 6 -17.69 -10.79 17.35
CA ALA A 6 -17.14 -9.51 16.93
C ALA A 6 -17.20 -9.31 15.40
N ILE A 7 -16.89 -10.35 14.61
CA ILE A 7 -17.01 -10.31 13.15
C ILE A 7 -18.47 -10.14 12.69
N ILE A 8 -19.42 -10.79 13.35
CA ILE A 8 -20.85 -10.63 13.04
C ILE A 8 -21.31 -9.20 13.36
N LEU A 9 -20.95 -8.67 14.52
CA LEU A 9 -21.27 -7.29 14.90
C LEU A 9 -20.65 -6.27 13.95
N TYR A 10 -19.39 -6.50 13.54
CA TYR A 10 -18.72 -5.66 12.55
C TYR A 10 -19.44 -5.68 11.19
N ASP A 11 -19.85 -6.87 10.72
CA ASP A 11 -20.61 -7.00 9.48
C ASP A 11 -21.98 -6.28 9.56
N ILE A 12 -22.71 -6.43 10.67
CA ILE A 12 -23.95 -5.69 10.91
C ILE A 12 -23.70 -4.18 10.88
N ALA A 13 -22.64 -3.69 11.55
CA ALA A 13 -22.30 -2.29 11.56
C ALA A 13 -21.99 -1.76 10.15
N VAL A 14 -21.25 -2.52 9.32
CA VAL A 14 -21.01 -2.19 7.92
C VAL A 14 -22.33 -2.05 7.13
N HIS A 15 -23.27 -2.96 7.33
CA HIS A 15 -24.59 -2.91 6.67
C HIS A 15 -25.41 -1.70 7.11
N LEU A 16 -25.41 -1.36 8.39
CA LEU A 16 -26.14 -0.21 8.93
C LEU A 16 -25.56 1.13 8.44
N VAL A 17 -24.25 1.22 8.29
CA VAL A 17 -23.57 2.45 7.85
C VAL A 17 -23.52 2.58 6.32
N ALA A 18 -23.67 1.50 5.57
CA ALA A 18 -23.58 1.49 4.12
C ALA A 18 -24.54 2.48 3.39
N PRO A 19 -25.80 2.72 3.83
CA PRO A 19 -26.66 3.72 3.21
C PRO A 19 -26.09 5.14 3.31
N PHE A 20 -25.37 5.45 4.38
CA PHE A 20 -24.89 6.79 4.72
C PHE A 20 -23.43 7.05 4.30
N SER A 21 -22.66 6.01 3.95
CA SER A 21 -21.23 6.15 3.64
C SER A 21 -20.85 5.40 2.37
N ARG A 22 -20.05 6.08 1.50
CA ARG A 22 -19.58 5.50 0.23
C ARG A 22 -18.69 4.27 0.42
N LYS A 23 -17.81 4.28 1.44
CA LYS A 23 -16.83 3.22 1.67
C LYS A 23 -17.47 1.89 2.10
N PRO A 24 -18.30 1.82 3.14
CA PRO A 24 -19.06 0.61 3.50
C PRO A 24 -19.97 0.12 2.37
N ARG A 25 -20.61 1.03 1.62
CA ARG A 25 -21.46 0.69 0.48
C ARG A 25 -20.69 -0.07 -0.61
N LYS A 26 -19.48 0.37 -0.95
CA LYS A 26 -18.61 -0.31 -1.91
C LYS A 26 -18.18 -1.68 -1.41
N MET A 27 -17.78 -1.76 -0.13
CA MET A 27 -17.45 -3.05 0.49
C MET A 27 -18.59 -4.05 0.36
N MET A 28 -19.79 -3.65 0.78
CA MET A 28 -20.96 -4.52 0.75
C MET A 28 -21.27 -5.01 -0.66
N LYS A 29 -21.29 -4.11 -1.64
CA LYS A 29 -21.49 -4.50 -3.05
C LYS A 29 -20.43 -5.50 -3.53
N GLY A 30 -19.15 -5.25 -3.21
CA GLY A 30 -18.07 -6.15 -3.59
C GLY A 30 -18.19 -7.54 -2.96
N HIS A 31 -18.62 -7.62 -1.69
CA HIS A 31 -18.84 -8.90 -1.02
C HIS A 31 -20.04 -9.70 -1.57
N TRP A 32 -21.04 -9.02 -2.16
CA TRP A 32 -22.15 -9.72 -2.79
C TRP A 32 -21.76 -10.39 -4.09
N VAL A 33 -20.96 -9.72 -4.91
CA VAL A 33 -20.61 -10.20 -6.24
C VAL A 33 -19.38 -11.13 -6.25
N VAL A 34 -18.62 -11.21 -5.15
CA VAL A 34 -17.34 -11.93 -5.13
C VAL A 34 -17.46 -13.40 -5.54
N TYR A 35 -18.48 -14.09 -5.08
CA TYR A 35 -18.65 -15.52 -5.40
C TYR A 35 -19.04 -15.76 -6.85
N GLU A 36 -19.81 -14.85 -7.44
CA GLU A 36 -20.17 -14.91 -8.86
C GLU A 36 -18.94 -14.60 -9.71
N LEU A 37 -18.22 -13.54 -9.40
CA LEU A 37 -16.96 -13.20 -10.06
C LEU A 37 -15.97 -14.37 -10.01
N LEU A 38 -15.81 -15.02 -8.86
CA LEU A 38 -14.91 -16.16 -8.73
C LEU A 38 -15.37 -17.35 -9.61
N ARG A 39 -16.67 -17.68 -9.63
CA ARG A 39 -17.15 -18.76 -10.51
C ARG A 39 -16.94 -18.48 -11.99
N GLN A 40 -17.01 -17.23 -12.41
CA GLN A 40 -16.82 -16.84 -13.81
C GLN A 40 -15.35 -16.79 -14.22
N GLN A 41 -14.44 -16.43 -13.31
CA GLN A 41 -13.04 -16.18 -13.63
C GLN A 41 -12.09 -17.30 -13.22
N LEU A 42 -12.49 -18.18 -12.31
CA LEU A 42 -11.63 -19.30 -11.94
C LEU A 42 -11.52 -20.30 -13.09
N GLU A 43 -10.30 -20.54 -13.51
CA GLU A 43 -9.99 -21.56 -14.51
C GLU A 43 -9.97 -22.95 -13.86
N LYS A 44 -10.64 -23.91 -14.49
CA LYS A 44 -10.64 -25.30 -14.05
C LYS A 44 -9.20 -25.84 -14.08
N ASP A 45 -8.83 -26.60 -13.06
CA ASP A 45 -7.51 -27.23 -12.92
C ASP A 45 -6.30 -26.27 -12.79
N ALA A 46 -6.53 -24.97 -12.74
CA ALA A 46 -5.45 -24.01 -12.51
C ALA A 46 -5.01 -24.00 -11.04
N ARG A 47 -3.70 -23.83 -10.82
CA ARG A 47 -3.10 -23.76 -9.49
C ARG A 47 -2.98 -22.30 -9.07
N TYR A 48 -3.79 -21.88 -8.08
CA TYR A 48 -3.83 -20.51 -7.59
C TYR A 48 -2.89 -20.29 -6.41
N ILE A 49 -2.06 -19.25 -6.50
CA ILE A 49 -1.36 -18.64 -5.37
C ILE A 49 -2.21 -17.46 -4.91
N TRP A 50 -2.64 -17.50 -3.64
CA TRP A 50 -3.49 -16.45 -3.10
C TRP A 50 -2.69 -15.41 -2.32
N PHE A 51 -2.86 -14.13 -2.68
CA PHE A 51 -2.34 -12.98 -1.94
C PHE A 51 -3.50 -12.21 -1.31
N HIS A 52 -3.35 -11.85 -0.04
CA HIS A 52 -4.29 -10.97 0.65
C HIS A 52 -3.58 -9.73 1.19
N ALA A 53 -4.12 -8.55 0.85
CA ALA A 53 -3.73 -7.25 1.38
C ALA A 53 -4.99 -6.46 1.75
N ALA A 54 -5.12 -5.95 2.97
CA ALA A 54 -6.36 -5.28 3.34
C ALA A 54 -6.57 -3.95 2.59
N SER A 55 -5.49 -3.25 2.25
CA SER A 55 -5.52 -1.91 1.69
C SER A 55 -4.49 -1.71 0.58
N LEU A 56 -4.54 -0.53 -0.09
CA LEU A 56 -3.56 -0.16 -1.10
C LEU A 56 -2.12 -0.12 -0.53
N GLY A 57 -1.93 0.43 0.68
CA GLY A 57 -0.61 0.54 1.28
C GLY A 57 0.02 -0.82 1.60
N GLU A 58 -0.79 -1.82 1.99
CA GLU A 58 -0.32 -3.19 2.19
C GLU A 58 -0.04 -3.89 0.87
N PHE A 59 -0.90 -3.68 -0.13
CA PHE A 59 -0.64 -4.18 -1.48
C PHE A 59 0.71 -3.71 -2.03
N GLU A 60 1.06 -2.42 -1.91
CA GLU A 60 2.35 -1.91 -2.38
C GLU A 60 3.55 -2.59 -1.68
N GLN A 61 3.38 -3.08 -0.46
CA GLN A 61 4.41 -3.88 0.22
C GLN A 61 4.46 -5.34 -0.27
N GLY A 62 3.33 -5.91 -0.67
CA GLY A 62 3.27 -7.26 -1.24
C GLY A 62 3.61 -7.30 -2.73
N ARG A 63 3.48 -6.18 -3.43
CA ARG A 63 3.62 -6.09 -4.88
C ARG A 63 4.95 -6.62 -5.42
N PRO A 64 6.12 -6.30 -4.86
CA PRO A 64 7.39 -6.85 -5.34
C PRO A 64 7.43 -8.38 -5.29
N LEU A 65 6.82 -8.99 -4.27
CA LEU A 65 6.71 -10.43 -4.16
C LEU A 65 5.78 -11.02 -5.22
N ILE A 66 4.62 -10.39 -5.45
CA ILE A 66 3.66 -10.80 -6.48
C ILE A 66 4.34 -10.79 -7.86
N GLU A 67 5.03 -9.70 -8.20
CA GLU A 67 5.71 -9.53 -9.49
C GLU A 67 6.84 -10.55 -9.68
N LYS A 68 7.64 -10.81 -8.64
CA LYS A 68 8.68 -11.83 -8.67
C LYS A 68 8.12 -13.25 -8.84
N ILE A 69 7.02 -13.58 -8.15
CA ILE A 69 6.36 -14.88 -8.30
C ILE A 69 5.76 -15.02 -9.69
N ARG A 70 5.10 -13.99 -10.21
CA ARG A 70 4.56 -13.98 -11.58
C ARG A 70 5.65 -14.24 -12.62
N ALA A 71 6.80 -13.57 -12.51
CA ALA A 71 7.92 -13.72 -13.44
C ALA A 71 8.58 -15.11 -13.35
N LYS A 72 8.75 -15.62 -12.12
CA LYS A 72 9.49 -16.87 -11.88
C LYS A 72 8.64 -18.13 -12.07
N TYR A 73 7.34 -18.03 -11.83
CA TYR A 73 6.41 -19.16 -11.83
C TYR A 73 5.17 -18.87 -12.69
N PRO A 74 5.32 -18.76 -14.03
CA PRO A 74 4.25 -18.36 -14.94
C PRO A 74 3.08 -19.36 -15.01
N ASP A 75 3.33 -20.63 -14.66
CA ASP A 75 2.30 -21.69 -14.66
C ASP A 75 1.28 -21.55 -13.54
N TYR A 76 1.56 -20.71 -12.53
CA TYR A 76 0.62 -20.45 -11.46
C TYR A 76 -0.23 -19.23 -11.78
N ARG A 77 -1.51 -19.32 -11.40
CA ARG A 77 -2.43 -18.18 -11.41
C ARG A 77 -2.35 -17.43 -10.09
N ILE A 78 -2.49 -16.13 -10.13
CA ILE A 78 -2.45 -15.28 -8.94
C ILE A 78 -3.86 -14.76 -8.66
N LEU A 79 -4.37 -15.08 -7.46
CA LEU A 79 -5.55 -14.45 -6.89
C LEU A 79 -5.10 -13.38 -5.90
N LEU A 80 -5.55 -12.15 -6.09
CA LEU A 80 -5.32 -11.03 -5.18
C LEU A 80 -6.63 -10.60 -4.54
N THR A 81 -6.68 -10.58 -3.21
CA THR A 81 -7.87 -10.13 -2.48
C THR A 81 -7.59 -8.88 -1.67
N PHE A 82 -8.58 -7.98 -1.63
CA PHE A 82 -8.58 -6.79 -0.79
C PHE A 82 -9.73 -6.84 0.21
N PHE A 83 -9.51 -6.26 1.39
CA PHE A 83 -10.59 -6.06 2.34
C PHE A 83 -11.21 -4.67 2.19
N SER A 84 -10.39 -3.64 1.96
CA SER A 84 -10.81 -2.25 1.85
C SER A 84 -11.02 -1.81 0.40
N PRO A 85 -12.03 -0.96 0.13
CA PRO A 85 -12.19 -0.31 -1.17
C PRO A 85 -10.97 0.49 -1.62
N SER A 86 -10.16 1.02 -0.70
CA SER A 86 -8.95 1.78 -1.05
C SER A 86 -7.92 0.97 -1.85
N GLY A 87 -7.84 -0.33 -1.60
CA GLY A 87 -7.02 -1.25 -2.40
C GLY A 87 -7.74 -1.69 -3.68
N TYR A 88 -8.93 -2.25 -3.54
CA TYR A 88 -9.68 -2.83 -4.64
C TYR A 88 -9.98 -1.83 -5.76
N GLU A 89 -10.55 -0.66 -5.45
CA GLU A 89 -10.96 0.31 -6.46
C GLU A 89 -9.79 0.83 -7.31
N VAL A 90 -8.60 0.92 -6.69
CA VAL A 90 -7.38 1.37 -7.38
C VAL A 90 -6.71 0.25 -8.15
N ARG A 91 -6.82 -1.01 -7.70
CA ARG A 91 -6.05 -2.14 -8.21
C ARG A 91 -6.90 -3.27 -8.83
N LYS A 92 -8.21 -3.09 -9.01
CA LYS A 92 -9.09 -4.10 -9.63
C LYS A 92 -8.68 -4.54 -11.03
N ASN A 93 -7.92 -3.70 -11.75
CA ASN A 93 -7.37 -4.00 -13.07
C ASN A 93 -5.84 -4.23 -13.02
N TYR A 94 -5.31 -4.69 -11.89
CA TYR A 94 -3.88 -4.95 -11.76
C TYR A 94 -3.45 -6.15 -12.58
N ARG A 95 -2.58 -5.91 -13.58
CA ARG A 95 -2.13 -6.93 -14.55
C ARG A 95 -1.22 -8.02 -13.95
N GLY A 96 -0.69 -7.81 -12.76
CA GLY A 96 0.14 -8.80 -12.05
C GLY A 96 -0.66 -9.91 -11.37
N ALA A 97 -2.00 -9.83 -11.33
CA ALA A 97 -2.89 -10.86 -10.82
C ALA A 97 -3.92 -11.26 -11.89
N ASP A 98 -4.29 -12.55 -11.93
CA ASP A 98 -5.31 -13.07 -12.85
C ASP A 98 -6.70 -12.73 -12.38
N ILE A 99 -6.91 -12.77 -11.07
CA ILE A 99 -8.18 -12.42 -10.44
C ILE A 99 -7.92 -11.42 -9.31
N VAL A 100 -8.68 -10.33 -9.28
CA VAL A 100 -8.69 -9.36 -8.19
C VAL A 100 -10.11 -9.22 -7.65
N CYS A 101 -10.31 -9.48 -6.34
CA CYS A 101 -11.63 -9.37 -5.72
C CYS A 101 -11.57 -8.91 -4.26
N TYR A 102 -12.74 -8.70 -3.66
CA TYR A 102 -12.84 -8.51 -2.22
C TYR A 102 -12.68 -9.83 -1.48
N LEU A 103 -12.06 -9.80 -0.29
CA LEU A 103 -12.07 -10.92 0.63
C LEU A 103 -13.43 -10.93 1.36
N PRO A 104 -14.22 -12.02 1.30
CA PRO A 104 -15.44 -12.15 2.10
C PRO A 104 -15.17 -12.01 3.60
N PHE A 105 -16.13 -11.46 4.36
CA PHE A 105 -16.02 -11.36 5.81
C PHE A 105 -15.64 -12.70 6.45
N ASP A 106 -14.76 -12.65 7.46
CA ASP A 106 -14.17 -13.80 8.15
C ASP A 106 -15.18 -14.57 9.01
N LYS A 107 -16.30 -14.96 8.39
CA LYS A 107 -17.33 -15.84 8.97
C LYS A 107 -17.05 -17.29 8.55
N PRO A 108 -17.19 -18.28 9.42
CA PRO A 108 -16.86 -19.68 9.10
C PRO A 108 -17.52 -20.21 7.81
N ARG A 109 -18.78 -19.81 7.54
CA ARG A 109 -19.50 -20.19 6.32
C ARG A 109 -18.88 -19.54 5.07
N ASN A 110 -18.56 -18.26 5.14
CA ASN A 110 -17.95 -17.52 4.03
C ASN A 110 -16.57 -18.07 3.69
N VAL A 111 -15.77 -18.31 4.73
CA VAL A 111 -14.40 -18.84 4.60
C VAL A 111 -14.42 -20.20 3.89
N ARG A 112 -15.27 -21.15 4.35
CA ARG A 112 -15.39 -22.46 3.70
C ARG A 112 -15.79 -22.32 2.24
N LYS A 113 -16.87 -21.56 1.97
CA LYS A 113 -17.35 -21.33 0.60
C LYS A 113 -16.28 -20.70 -0.31
N PHE A 114 -15.50 -19.74 0.20
CA PHE A 114 -14.41 -19.11 -0.55
C PHE A 114 -13.31 -20.13 -0.85
N LEU A 115 -12.83 -20.85 0.16
CA LEU A 115 -11.76 -21.83 0.01
C LEU A 115 -12.19 -23.08 -0.79
N ASP A 116 -13.48 -23.45 -0.77
CA ASP A 116 -14.01 -24.51 -1.64
C ASP A 116 -13.98 -24.11 -3.12
N LEU A 117 -14.20 -22.83 -3.43
CA LEU A 117 -14.13 -22.32 -4.80
C LEU A 117 -12.70 -22.13 -5.28
N VAL A 118 -11.86 -21.45 -4.48
CA VAL A 118 -10.52 -21.05 -4.89
C VAL A 118 -9.51 -22.17 -4.77
N ASN A 119 -9.60 -22.98 -3.72
CA ASN A 119 -8.69 -24.07 -3.38
C ASN A 119 -7.20 -23.70 -3.66
N PRO A 120 -6.65 -22.65 -3.02
CA PRO A 120 -5.33 -22.17 -3.35
C PRO A 120 -4.24 -23.18 -2.96
N CYS A 121 -3.17 -23.29 -3.74
CA CYS A 121 -2.05 -24.16 -3.41
C CYS A 121 -1.16 -23.59 -2.29
N MET A 122 -1.20 -22.28 -2.07
CA MET A 122 -0.58 -21.56 -0.94
C MET A 122 -1.20 -20.16 -0.82
N ALA A 123 -1.05 -19.54 0.37
CA ALA A 123 -1.57 -18.21 0.66
C ALA A 123 -0.52 -17.30 1.32
N PHE A 124 -0.52 -16.03 0.92
CA PHE A 124 0.32 -14.98 1.48
C PHE A 124 -0.54 -13.86 2.05
N PHE A 125 -0.37 -13.58 3.33
CA PHE A 125 -1.03 -12.48 4.03
C PHE A 125 -0.03 -11.36 4.28
N ILE A 126 -0.35 -10.17 3.78
CA ILE A 126 0.57 -9.02 3.85
C ILE A 126 0.33 -8.24 5.13
N LYS A 127 1.37 -8.00 5.92
CA LYS A 127 1.33 -7.26 7.21
C LYS A 127 0.49 -7.93 8.31
N TYR A 128 -0.56 -7.22 8.78
CA TYR A 128 -1.30 -7.54 10.03
C TYR A 128 -2.59 -8.32 9.78
N GLU A 129 -2.68 -9.05 8.70
CA GLU A 129 -3.87 -9.74 8.26
C GLU A 129 -4.01 -11.10 8.95
N PHE A 130 -4.42 -11.07 10.22
CA PHE A 130 -4.56 -12.24 11.09
C PHE A 130 -6.02 -12.71 11.19
N TRP A 131 -6.63 -13.02 10.04
CA TRP A 131 -8.01 -13.45 9.91
C TRP A 131 -8.19 -14.89 10.44
N LYS A 132 -8.68 -15.01 11.67
CA LYS A 132 -8.69 -16.26 12.43
C LYS A 132 -9.33 -17.41 11.67
N ASN A 133 -10.55 -17.23 11.14
CA ASN A 133 -11.26 -18.33 10.51
C ASN A 133 -10.62 -18.74 9.18
N TYR A 134 -10.09 -17.80 8.40
CA TYR A 134 -9.30 -18.10 7.20
C TYR A 134 -8.06 -18.90 7.57
N LEU A 135 -7.28 -18.45 8.54
CA LEU A 135 -6.05 -19.12 8.97
C LEU A 135 -6.31 -20.51 9.57
N ASP A 136 -7.34 -20.65 10.38
CA ASP A 136 -7.75 -21.95 10.94
C ASP A 136 -8.16 -22.92 9.82
N GLU A 137 -8.94 -22.48 8.84
CA GLU A 137 -9.42 -23.34 7.75
C GLU A 137 -8.30 -23.69 6.76
N LEU A 138 -7.39 -22.76 6.45
CA LEU A 138 -6.18 -23.04 5.65
C LEU A 138 -5.32 -24.11 6.32
N HIS A 139 -5.04 -23.95 7.61
CA HIS A 139 -4.27 -24.91 8.38
C HIS A 139 -4.93 -26.29 8.40
N LYS A 140 -6.27 -26.36 8.63
CA LYS A 140 -7.05 -27.59 8.59
C LYS A 140 -6.96 -28.29 7.23
N ARG A 141 -6.95 -27.53 6.15
CA ARG A 141 -6.81 -28.05 4.76
C ARG A 141 -5.36 -28.37 4.38
N ARG A 142 -4.40 -28.12 5.27
CA ARG A 142 -2.96 -28.26 5.01
C ARG A 142 -2.48 -27.41 3.82
N ILE A 143 -3.10 -26.26 3.61
CA ILE A 143 -2.68 -25.29 2.62
C ILE A 143 -1.60 -24.40 3.25
N PRO A 144 -0.38 -24.35 2.71
CA PRO A 144 0.69 -23.53 3.25
C PRO A 144 0.31 -22.04 3.29
N VAL A 145 0.53 -21.39 4.44
CA VAL A 145 0.20 -19.98 4.63
C VAL A 145 1.37 -19.21 5.23
N TYR A 146 1.64 -18.06 4.65
CA TYR A 146 2.78 -17.22 4.97
C TYR A 146 2.32 -15.80 5.34
N SER A 147 2.91 -15.22 6.41
CA SER A 147 2.78 -13.81 6.72
C SER A 147 4.00 -13.07 6.19
N VAL A 148 3.80 -11.96 5.48
CA VAL A 148 4.89 -11.21 4.83
C VAL A 148 4.89 -9.76 5.29
N SER A 149 6.10 -9.25 5.57
CA SER A 149 6.34 -7.84 5.96
C SER A 149 5.64 -7.44 7.27
N SER A 150 5.50 -8.36 8.22
CA SER A 150 4.85 -8.11 9.51
C SER A 150 5.78 -7.44 10.51
N ILE A 151 5.23 -6.58 11.37
CA ILE A 151 5.92 -6.00 12.53
C ILE A 151 5.17 -6.39 13.80
N PHE A 152 5.90 -6.87 14.80
CA PHE A 152 5.32 -7.20 16.10
C PHE A 152 5.81 -6.24 17.19
N ARG A 153 4.88 -5.78 18.05
CA ARG A 153 5.13 -4.82 19.13
C ARG A 153 4.68 -5.40 20.45
N ARG A 154 5.42 -5.06 21.55
CA ARG A 154 5.16 -5.57 22.89
C ARG A 154 3.71 -5.37 23.37
N GLY A 155 3.07 -4.27 22.97
CA GLY A 155 1.70 -3.92 23.37
C GLY A 155 0.60 -4.77 22.75
N GLN A 156 0.88 -5.53 21.68
CA GLN A 156 -0.13 -6.30 20.94
C GLN A 156 -0.66 -7.47 21.77
N ILE A 157 -1.92 -7.84 21.50
CA ILE A 157 -2.68 -8.86 22.23
C ILE A 157 -1.98 -10.22 22.30
N PHE A 158 -1.20 -10.57 21.30
CA PHE A 158 -0.45 -11.83 21.23
C PHE A 158 0.51 -12.02 22.40
N PHE A 159 1.04 -10.93 22.96
CA PHE A 159 2.03 -10.92 24.03
C PHE A 159 1.42 -10.69 25.41
N LYS A 160 0.09 -10.54 25.50
CA LYS A 160 -0.62 -10.36 26.77
C LYS A 160 -0.94 -11.75 27.37
N TRP A 161 -1.03 -11.83 28.70
CA TRP A 161 -1.35 -13.09 29.39
C TRP A 161 -2.67 -13.71 28.91
N TYR A 162 -3.68 -12.89 28.57
CA TYR A 162 -4.99 -13.29 28.06
C TYR A 162 -5.03 -13.51 26.54
N GLY A 163 -3.92 -13.34 25.83
CA GLY A 163 -3.83 -13.43 24.37
C GLY A 163 -3.73 -14.84 23.78
N GLY A 164 -4.03 -15.90 24.55
CA GLY A 164 -3.84 -17.29 24.13
C GLY A 164 -4.51 -17.65 22.81
N THR A 165 -5.78 -17.28 22.64
CA THR A 165 -6.53 -17.53 21.41
C THR A 165 -5.85 -16.88 20.18
N TYR A 166 -5.37 -15.63 20.32
CA TYR A 166 -4.70 -14.93 19.23
C TYR A 166 -3.30 -15.49 18.94
N ARG A 167 -2.57 -16.01 19.96
CA ARG A 167 -1.32 -16.75 19.74
C ARG A 167 -1.54 -17.98 18.88
N ASN A 168 -2.64 -18.71 19.09
CA ASN A 168 -2.96 -19.86 18.27
C ASN A 168 -3.18 -19.51 16.81
N VAL A 169 -3.78 -18.33 16.52
CA VAL A 169 -3.93 -17.84 15.15
C VAL A 169 -2.57 -17.66 14.47
N LEU A 170 -1.58 -17.10 15.17
CA LEU A 170 -0.22 -16.95 14.63
C LEU A 170 0.48 -18.29 14.38
N ARG A 171 0.14 -19.35 15.12
CA ARG A 171 0.70 -20.69 14.93
C ARG A 171 0.24 -21.37 13.65
N ASN A 172 -0.86 -20.89 13.06
CA ASN A 172 -1.37 -21.40 11.79
C ASN A 172 -0.53 -20.98 10.58
N PHE A 173 0.37 -20.00 10.73
CA PHE A 173 1.33 -19.70 9.68
C PHE A 173 2.45 -20.74 9.61
N ASP A 174 2.75 -21.22 8.42
CA ASP A 174 3.90 -22.09 8.18
C ASP A 174 5.20 -21.32 8.33
N HIS A 175 5.23 -20.04 7.95
CA HIS A 175 6.35 -19.15 8.20
C HIS A 175 5.92 -17.69 8.28
N ILE A 176 6.62 -16.90 9.10
CA ILE A 176 6.37 -15.47 9.28
C ILE A 176 7.61 -14.69 8.88
N PHE A 177 7.49 -13.89 7.83
CA PHE A 177 8.52 -12.97 7.38
C PHE A 177 8.30 -11.60 8.01
N VAL A 178 9.21 -11.21 8.92
CA VAL A 178 9.12 -9.97 9.71
C VAL A 178 10.09 -8.91 9.22
N GLN A 179 9.78 -7.65 9.51
CA GLN A 179 10.60 -6.53 9.08
C GLN A 179 11.87 -6.33 9.93
N ASN A 180 11.91 -6.81 11.18
CA ASN A 180 13.04 -6.53 12.07
C ASN A 180 13.26 -7.61 13.14
N GLU A 181 14.47 -7.64 13.69
CA GLU A 181 14.89 -8.58 14.74
C GLU A 181 14.07 -8.43 16.03
N ARG A 182 13.56 -7.25 16.33
CA ARG A 182 12.70 -7.03 17.50
C ARG A 182 11.41 -7.84 17.40
N SER A 183 10.78 -7.88 16.24
CA SER A 183 9.59 -8.69 15.96
C SER A 183 9.88 -10.19 16.11
N LYS A 184 11.01 -10.67 15.57
CA LYS A 184 11.45 -12.05 15.71
C LYS A 184 11.63 -12.44 17.18
N ARG A 185 12.28 -11.57 17.97
CA ARG A 185 12.45 -11.81 19.42
C ARG A 185 11.11 -11.84 20.17
N TYR A 186 10.13 -11.03 19.81
CA TYR A 186 8.81 -11.08 20.44
C TYR A 186 8.08 -12.38 20.11
N LEU A 187 8.13 -12.85 18.88
CA LEU A 187 7.49 -14.10 18.47
C LEU A 187 8.15 -15.32 19.15
N ALA A 188 9.48 -15.33 19.28
CA ALA A 188 10.20 -16.37 20.00
C ALA A 188 9.75 -16.49 21.48
N LYS A 189 9.46 -15.38 22.17
CA LYS A 189 8.94 -15.37 23.54
C LYS A 189 7.60 -16.10 23.74
N ILE A 190 6.85 -16.28 22.67
CA ILE A 190 5.56 -16.99 22.69
C ILE A 190 5.63 -18.34 21.95
N GLY A 191 6.86 -18.83 21.71
CA GLY A 191 7.12 -20.16 21.12
C GLY A 191 6.92 -20.22 19.60
N ILE A 192 6.98 -19.09 18.89
CA ILE A 192 6.89 -19.04 17.43
C ILE A 192 8.31 -18.79 16.88
N ASN A 193 8.95 -19.86 16.34
CA ASN A 193 10.33 -19.84 15.88
C ASN A 193 10.47 -19.88 14.36
N ARG A 194 9.41 -20.20 13.61
CA ARG A 194 9.39 -20.20 12.13
C ARG A 194 9.31 -18.75 11.62
N VAL A 195 10.38 -17.99 11.84
CA VAL A 195 10.42 -16.55 11.59
C VAL A 195 11.73 -16.16 10.93
N THR A 196 11.66 -15.45 9.81
CA THR A 196 12.81 -14.85 9.12
C THR A 196 12.66 -13.35 9.06
N VAL A 197 13.76 -12.63 9.31
CA VAL A 197 13.82 -11.18 9.13
C VAL A 197 14.18 -10.88 7.68
N VAL A 198 13.30 -10.13 6.99
CA VAL A 198 13.45 -9.79 5.56
C VAL A 198 13.56 -8.29 5.31
N GLY A 199 13.48 -7.46 6.35
CA GLY A 199 13.43 -6.02 6.20
C GLY A 199 12.02 -5.51 5.83
N ASP A 200 11.96 -4.22 5.56
CA ASP A 200 10.73 -3.57 5.11
C ASP A 200 10.65 -3.59 3.58
N THR A 201 9.71 -4.33 3.04
CA THR A 201 9.50 -4.48 1.60
C THR A 201 9.15 -3.17 0.87
N ARG A 202 8.89 -2.07 1.61
CA ARG A 202 8.79 -0.74 1.01
C ARG A 202 10.12 -0.28 0.41
N PHE A 203 11.25 -0.69 1.00
CA PHE A 203 12.56 -0.38 0.44
C PHE A 203 12.82 -1.11 -0.89
N ASP A 204 12.34 -2.34 -1.05
CA ASP A 204 12.40 -3.04 -2.34
C ASP A 204 11.65 -2.25 -3.41
N ARG A 205 10.48 -1.69 -3.06
CA ARG A 205 9.71 -0.84 -3.98
C ARG A 205 10.44 0.47 -4.29
N VAL A 206 11.08 1.08 -3.31
CA VAL A 206 11.89 2.30 -3.54
C VAL A 206 13.08 2.01 -4.47
N LEU A 207 13.77 0.87 -4.28
CA LEU A 207 14.85 0.46 -5.17
C LEU A 207 14.35 0.25 -6.61
N GLN A 208 13.25 -0.47 -6.78
CA GLN A 208 12.63 -0.69 -8.08
C GLN A 208 12.21 0.63 -8.75
N ILE A 209 11.57 1.55 -8.01
CA ILE A 209 11.21 2.89 -8.49
C ILE A 209 12.46 3.66 -8.93
N ARG A 210 13.56 3.52 -8.18
CA ARG A 210 14.83 4.16 -8.52
C ARG A 210 15.42 3.60 -9.83
N GLU A 211 15.34 2.30 -10.03
CA GLU A 211 15.80 1.63 -11.26
C GLU A 211 14.92 1.98 -12.46
N GLU A 212 13.61 2.09 -12.27
CA GLU A 212 12.62 2.47 -13.27
C GLU A 212 12.54 3.99 -13.51
N ALA A 213 13.22 4.80 -12.68
CA ALA A 213 13.15 6.26 -12.74
C ALA A 213 13.69 6.78 -14.07
N LYS A 214 12.85 7.56 -14.75
CA LYS A 214 13.20 8.20 -16.02
C LYS A 214 14.17 9.36 -15.80
N ASP A 215 15.10 9.51 -16.71
CA ASP A 215 15.87 10.75 -16.79
C ASP A 215 14.96 11.88 -17.27
N LEU A 216 15.06 13.02 -16.60
CA LEU A 216 14.27 14.20 -16.88
C LEU A 216 15.23 15.36 -17.25
N PRO A 217 15.62 15.49 -18.54
CA PRO A 217 16.63 16.46 -18.96
C PRO A 217 16.28 17.90 -18.59
N LEU A 218 15.00 18.28 -18.68
CA LEU A 218 14.55 19.63 -18.27
C LEU A 218 14.72 19.88 -16.77
N VAL A 219 14.55 18.84 -15.93
CA VAL A 219 14.77 18.96 -14.47
C VAL A 219 16.26 19.09 -14.15
N GLU A 220 17.11 18.36 -14.86
CA GLU A 220 18.56 18.50 -14.73
C GLU A 220 19.04 19.90 -15.13
N LEU A 221 18.55 20.40 -16.27
CA LEU A 221 18.83 21.78 -16.70
C LEU A 221 18.33 22.84 -15.71
N PHE A 222 17.14 22.59 -15.11
CA PHE A 222 16.61 23.42 -14.04
C PHE A 222 17.55 23.47 -12.85
N LYS A 223 17.95 22.29 -12.35
CA LYS A 223 18.79 22.13 -11.16
C LYS A 223 20.13 22.86 -11.31
N ASN A 224 20.82 22.64 -12.42
CA ASN A 224 22.09 23.30 -12.75
C ASN A 224 23.07 23.33 -11.56
N ASN A 225 23.31 22.20 -10.91
CA ASN A 225 24.16 22.06 -9.73
C ASN A 225 23.79 22.94 -8.51
N THR A 226 22.63 23.57 -8.52
CA THR A 226 22.13 24.37 -7.40
C THR A 226 21.42 23.46 -6.36
N MET A 227 21.52 23.86 -5.10
CA MET A 227 20.75 23.20 -4.03
C MET A 227 19.26 23.27 -4.35
N THR A 228 18.62 22.11 -4.52
CA THR A 228 17.22 22.01 -4.95
C THR A 228 16.40 21.32 -3.87
N PHE A 229 15.35 21.99 -3.43
CA PHE A 229 14.32 21.41 -2.54
C PHE A 229 13.18 20.87 -3.37
N VAL A 230 12.78 19.60 -3.13
CA VAL A 230 11.65 18.94 -3.80
C VAL A 230 10.51 18.77 -2.82
N ALA A 231 9.40 19.46 -3.07
CA ALA A 231 8.14 19.31 -2.32
C ALA A 231 7.16 18.43 -3.11
N GLY A 232 7.04 17.16 -2.71
CA GLY A 232 6.20 16.18 -3.38
C GLY A 232 4.89 15.92 -2.65
N SER A 233 3.79 15.77 -3.38
CA SER A 233 2.43 15.59 -2.86
C SER A 233 2.04 16.65 -1.84
N SER A 234 2.44 17.90 -2.08
CA SER A 234 2.21 19.01 -1.16
C SER A 234 0.74 19.42 -1.09
N TRP A 235 0.37 19.98 0.04
CA TRP A 235 -0.93 20.60 0.28
C TRP A 235 -0.75 22.07 0.65
N GLN A 236 -1.81 22.86 0.48
CA GLN A 236 -1.78 24.29 0.69
C GLN A 236 -1.10 24.76 2.01
N PRO A 237 -1.35 24.16 3.19
CA PRO A 237 -0.66 24.55 4.42
C PRO A 237 0.84 24.33 4.40
N ASP A 238 1.30 23.27 3.72
CA ASP A 238 2.74 22.98 3.57
C ASP A 238 3.39 23.99 2.60
N GLU A 239 2.65 24.28 1.51
CA GLU A 239 3.08 25.21 0.45
C GLU A 239 3.26 26.61 0.99
N ASP A 240 2.42 27.05 1.90
CA ASP A 240 2.53 28.35 2.57
C ASP A 240 3.88 28.52 3.29
N LEU A 241 4.31 27.46 3.98
CA LEU A 241 5.55 27.48 4.75
C LEU A 241 6.79 27.45 3.85
N PHE A 242 6.88 26.48 2.93
CA PHE A 242 8.13 26.33 2.17
C PHE A 242 8.24 27.34 1.02
N ILE A 243 7.15 27.90 0.47
CA ILE A 243 7.22 28.99 -0.52
C ILE A 243 7.69 30.27 0.16
N GLU A 244 7.25 30.57 1.38
CA GLU A 244 7.76 31.72 2.14
C GLU A 244 9.27 31.61 2.35
N TYR A 245 9.75 30.44 2.83
CA TYR A 245 11.17 30.16 2.98
C TYR A 245 11.93 30.34 1.65
N PHE A 246 11.44 29.71 0.58
CA PHE A 246 12.04 29.79 -0.76
C PHE A 246 12.16 31.22 -1.25
N ASN A 247 11.16 32.08 -1.06
CA ASN A 247 11.18 33.47 -1.48
C ASN A 247 12.27 34.29 -0.77
N GLN A 248 12.71 33.87 0.42
CA GLN A 248 13.74 34.54 1.22
C GLN A 248 15.17 33.98 0.96
N HIS A 249 15.29 32.80 0.30
CA HIS A 249 16.53 32.05 0.11
C HIS A 249 16.89 31.92 -1.36
N PRO A 250 17.54 32.90 -1.98
CA PRO A 250 17.87 32.89 -3.40
C PRO A 250 18.86 31.81 -3.83
N GLU A 251 19.61 31.24 -2.89
CA GLU A 251 20.57 30.16 -3.12
C GLU A 251 19.88 28.78 -3.34
N VAL A 252 18.57 28.66 -3.05
CA VAL A 252 17.81 27.42 -3.16
C VAL A 252 16.87 27.47 -4.36
N LYS A 253 16.84 26.40 -5.15
CA LYS A 253 15.79 26.16 -6.15
C LYS A 253 14.69 25.28 -5.59
N LEU A 254 13.46 25.45 -6.09
CA LEU A 254 12.28 24.76 -5.59
C LEU A 254 11.58 23.99 -6.71
N ILE A 255 11.30 22.71 -6.47
CA ILE A 255 10.39 21.90 -7.30
C ILE A 255 9.16 21.61 -6.48
N ILE A 256 7.99 22.01 -6.96
CA ILE A 256 6.70 21.73 -6.31
C ILE A 256 5.92 20.73 -7.17
N ALA A 257 5.57 19.60 -6.59
CA ALA A 257 4.65 18.63 -7.19
C ALA A 257 3.40 18.52 -6.30
N PRO A 258 2.36 19.32 -6.52
CA PRO A 258 1.19 19.38 -5.63
C PRO A 258 0.39 18.09 -5.68
N HIS A 259 -0.29 17.75 -4.57
CA HIS A 259 -1.15 16.57 -4.49
C HIS A 259 -2.38 16.68 -5.40
N VAL A 260 -2.91 17.89 -5.52
CA VAL A 260 -4.04 18.21 -6.39
C VAL A 260 -3.53 19.07 -7.53
N ILE A 261 -3.63 18.54 -8.76
CA ILE A 261 -3.24 19.26 -9.99
C ILE A 261 -4.51 19.77 -10.64
N ASP A 262 -4.99 20.94 -10.20
CA ASP A 262 -6.03 21.71 -10.85
C ASP A 262 -5.60 23.18 -11.02
N GLU A 263 -6.22 23.88 -11.96
CA GLU A 263 -5.78 25.23 -12.35
C GLU A 263 -5.94 26.24 -11.19
N ASN A 264 -6.97 26.11 -10.36
CA ASN A 264 -7.18 27.04 -9.24
C ASN A 264 -6.07 26.89 -8.22
N HIS A 265 -5.72 25.64 -7.86
CA HIS A 265 -4.64 25.36 -6.93
C HIS A 265 -3.27 25.81 -7.48
N LEU A 266 -3.01 25.56 -8.76
CA LEU A 266 -1.78 26.04 -9.41
C LEU A 266 -1.66 27.55 -9.42
N VAL A 267 -2.76 28.28 -9.66
CA VAL A 267 -2.81 29.74 -9.60
C VAL A 267 -2.54 30.24 -8.17
N GLU A 268 -3.05 29.56 -7.14
CA GLU A 268 -2.76 29.92 -5.74
C GLU A 268 -1.27 29.75 -5.41
N ILE A 269 -0.62 28.66 -5.84
CA ILE A 269 0.82 28.48 -5.71
C ILE A 269 1.58 29.63 -6.40
N ILE A 270 1.22 29.90 -7.64
CA ILE A 270 1.88 30.95 -8.47
C ILE A 270 1.78 32.32 -7.81
N ARG A 271 0.61 32.69 -7.24
CA ARG A 271 0.42 33.99 -6.55
C ARG A 271 1.35 34.21 -5.35
N LYS A 272 1.79 33.12 -4.70
CA LYS A 272 2.69 33.16 -3.54
C LYS A 272 4.17 33.26 -3.93
N LEU A 273 4.51 32.86 -5.15
CA LEU A 273 5.89 32.90 -5.66
C LEU A 273 6.29 34.33 -6.00
N LYS A 274 7.43 34.79 -5.44
CA LYS A 274 8.04 36.11 -5.74
C LYS A 274 9.24 36.01 -6.68
N ARG A 275 9.62 34.79 -7.04
CA ARG A 275 10.79 34.46 -7.86
C ARG A 275 10.37 33.83 -9.18
N PRO A 276 11.19 33.84 -10.22
CA PRO A 276 10.87 33.27 -11.53
C PRO A 276 10.46 31.80 -11.43
N TYR A 277 9.37 31.44 -12.08
CA TYR A 277 8.86 30.08 -12.11
C TYR A 277 8.52 29.62 -13.52
N VAL A 278 8.42 28.30 -13.69
CA VAL A 278 7.92 27.67 -14.92
C VAL A 278 7.09 26.43 -14.56
N ARG A 279 6.03 26.18 -15.31
CA ARG A 279 5.25 24.93 -15.24
C ARG A 279 5.92 23.89 -16.12
N TYR A 280 6.04 22.67 -15.65
CA TYR A 280 6.76 21.60 -16.36
C TYR A 280 6.19 21.34 -17.76
N THR A 281 4.86 21.32 -17.91
CA THR A 281 4.20 21.12 -19.23
C THR A 281 4.45 22.24 -20.24
N ARG A 282 4.94 23.41 -19.78
CA ARG A 282 5.29 24.60 -20.59
C ARG A 282 6.79 24.90 -20.56
N ALA A 283 7.57 23.98 -19.99
CA ALA A 283 9.00 24.17 -19.86
C ALA A 283 9.74 23.81 -21.17
N ASP A 284 10.70 24.62 -21.50
CA ASP A 284 11.70 24.41 -22.54
C ASP A 284 13.11 24.68 -21.99
N GLU A 285 14.15 24.36 -22.75
CA GLU A 285 15.54 24.54 -22.31
C GLU A 285 15.90 25.99 -21.97
N LYS A 286 15.24 26.99 -22.57
CA LYS A 286 15.54 28.43 -22.37
C LYS A 286 14.89 28.95 -21.11
N ASN A 287 13.59 28.64 -20.91
CA ASN A 287 12.82 29.16 -19.77
C ASN A 287 13.13 28.41 -18.47
N VAL A 288 13.43 27.13 -18.55
CA VAL A 288 13.76 26.31 -17.36
C VAL A 288 15.08 26.74 -16.72
N ARG A 289 16.06 27.19 -17.49
CA ARG A 289 17.34 27.69 -16.97
C ARG A 289 17.20 29.02 -16.20
N LYS A 290 16.17 29.81 -16.55
CA LYS A 290 15.93 31.13 -15.93
C LYS A 290 14.99 31.04 -14.73
N ALA A 291 14.36 29.90 -14.54
CA ALA A 291 13.43 29.68 -13.43
C ALA A 291 14.17 29.28 -12.16
N ASP A 292 13.64 29.72 -11.03
CA ASP A 292 14.04 29.32 -9.69
C ASP A 292 13.04 28.35 -9.06
N CYS A 293 11.79 28.32 -9.56
CA CYS A 293 10.77 27.37 -9.17
C CYS A 293 10.25 26.60 -10.39
N LEU A 294 10.18 25.25 -10.27
CA LEU A 294 9.59 24.36 -11.26
C LEU A 294 8.32 23.73 -10.66
N ILE A 295 7.17 24.01 -11.25
CA ILE A 295 5.88 23.47 -10.83
C ILE A 295 5.55 22.26 -11.70
N ILE A 296 5.40 21.09 -11.08
CA ILE A 296 5.04 19.84 -11.75
C ILE A 296 3.52 19.76 -11.88
N ASP A 297 3.03 20.13 -13.03
CA ASP A 297 1.62 20.23 -13.38
C ASP A 297 1.12 19.03 -14.21
N CYS A 298 1.76 17.85 -14.02
CA CYS A 298 1.36 16.60 -14.65
C CYS A 298 1.63 15.41 -13.74
N PHE A 299 0.93 14.29 -13.99
CA PHE A 299 1.06 13.06 -13.22
C PHE A 299 2.21 12.17 -13.69
N GLY A 300 2.70 11.31 -12.80
CA GLY A 300 3.62 10.22 -13.13
C GLY A 300 5.11 10.56 -13.07
N LEU A 301 5.50 11.78 -12.71
CA LEU A 301 6.91 12.21 -12.66
C LEU A 301 7.48 12.24 -11.24
N LEU A 302 6.64 12.27 -10.21
CA LEU A 302 7.07 12.52 -8.83
C LEU A 302 8.18 11.57 -8.36
N SER A 303 8.06 10.28 -8.64
CA SER A 303 9.06 9.28 -8.25
C SER A 303 10.43 9.52 -8.91
N SER A 304 10.46 10.02 -10.15
CA SER A 304 11.68 10.33 -10.88
C SER A 304 12.29 11.68 -10.44
N ILE A 305 11.45 12.62 -9.98
CA ILE A 305 11.87 13.95 -9.58
C ILE A 305 12.66 13.96 -8.27
N TYR A 306 12.32 13.08 -7.32
CA TYR A 306 13.02 13.03 -6.02
C TYR A 306 14.55 12.87 -6.13
N ARG A 307 15.05 12.20 -7.16
CA ARG A 307 16.49 12.03 -7.39
C ARG A 307 17.25 13.37 -7.64
N TYR A 308 16.55 14.41 -8.03
CA TYR A 308 17.12 15.72 -8.31
C TYR A 308 17.19 16.64 -7.08
N GLY A 309 16.49 16.29 -6.02
CA GLY A 309 16.49 17.05 -4.77
C GLY A 309 17.70 16.78 -3.89
N ALA A 310 18.33 17.84 -3.37
CA ALA A 310 19.25 17.74 -2.24
C ALA A 310 18.48 17.48 -0.94
N VAL A 311 17.29 18.07 -0.82
CA VAL A 311 16.31 17.83 0.24
C VAL A 311 14.96 17.53 -0.41
N SER A 312 14.26 16.52 0.12
CA SER A 312 12.93 16.16 -0.36
C SER A 312 11.93 16.09 0.79
N TYR A 313 10.78 16.70 0.58
CA TYR A 313 9.63 16.64 1.47
C TYR A 313 8.48 15.91 0.80
N THR A 314 7.78 15.06 1.55
CA THR A 314 6.54 14.42 1.11
C THR A 314 5.52 14.52 2.22
N HIS A 315 4.35 15.08 1.94
CA HIS A 315 3.27 15.13 2.91
C HIS A 315 2.75 13.72 3.22
N LEU A 316 2.83 13.31 4.48
CA LEU A 316 2.24 12.06 4.98
C LEU A 316 0.90 12.40 5.64
N ARG A 317 -0.20 11.87 5.12
CA ARG A 317 -1.51 12.05 5.76
C ARG A 317 -1.52 11.41 7.13
N ALA A 318 -2.23 12.02 8.09
CA ALA A 318 -2.40 11.53 9.47
C ALA A 318 -2.91 10.06 9.55
N HIS A 319 -3.62 9.58 8.53
CA HIS A 319 -4.05 8.18 8.42
C HIS A 319 -2.90 7.19 8.21
N GLU A 320 -1.76 7.64 7.69
CA GLU A 320 -0.56 6.81 7.52
C GLU A 320 0.30 6.83 8.79
N THR A 321 0.27 7.94 9.54
CA THR A 321 0.98 8.07 10.82
C THR A 321 0.25 7.39 11.98
N GLY A 322 -1.08 7.41 11.99
CA GLY A 322 -1.90 6.75 13.03
C GLY A 322 -1.80 5.23 13.06
N ALA A 323 -1.39 4.59 11.96
CA ALA A 323 -1.16 3.16 11.91
C ALA A 323 0.21 2.73 12.49
N TYR A 324 1.08 3.70 12.85
CA TYR A 324 2.45 3.46 13.32
C TYR A 324 2.68 3.89 14.78
N LEU A 325 1.69 4.48 15.44
CA LEU A 325 1.67 4.76 16.88
C LEU A 325 0.87 3.68 17.61
#